data_c580e97a0e316e313a7afc993673a6df
#
_entry.id   c580e97a0e316e313a7afc993673a6df
#
_cell.length_a   1.000
_cell.length_b   1.000
_cell.length_c   1.000
_cell.angle_alpha   90.00
_cell.angle_beta   90.00
_cell.angle_gamma   90.00
#
_symmetry.space_group_name_H-M   'P 1'
#
loop_
_entity.id
_entity.type
_entity.pdbx_description
1 polymer ?
#
loop_
_entity_poly.entity_id
_entity_poly.type
_entity_poly.pdbx_seq_one_letter_code
_entity_poly.pdbx_strand_id
1 'polypeptide(L)'
;MSPRLSRTEQNGRNRALLLAAARRVFLERGYYAATLDQIADEAGFSKGVVYSRFASKADMFLALLEDRIAERAAQNAQLAEDLAGTGNFAAVIDLAERAERGAPGWRLLVTEFRVHAARDPELNRRYAALHARTVDGVARVLAAVSKEGAAGLPLPPRQLAELMLTIETGRALEQIANLDALGGPDLPVLHRLADLLAEQPMPTQEGR
;
A
#
# COMPACT_ATOMS: atom_id res chain seq x y z
N MET A 1 -1.07 -2.18 -40.64
CA MET A 1 0.28 -1.82 -40.15
C MET A 1 0.12 -1.14 -38.79
N SER A 2 0.55 -1.77 -37.72
CA SER A 2 0.51 -1.12 -36.39
C SER A 2 1.55 0.03 -36.34
N PRO A 3 1.21 1.18 -35.78
CA PRO A 3 2.16 2.28 -35.70
C PRO A 3 3.37 1.88 -34.83
N ARG A 4 4.55 2.27 -35.27
CA ARG A 4 5.80 2.02 -34.58
C ARG A 4 5.84 2.89 -33.32
N LEU A 5 5.88 2.28 -32.14
CA LEU A 5 5.97 3.00 -30.86
C LEU A 5 7.20 3.92 -30.85
N SER A 6 7.06 5.11 -30.30
CA SER A 6 8.16 6.02 -30.04
C SER A 6 9.15 5.39 -29.04
N ARG A 7 10.38 5.86 -29.00
CA ARG A 7 11.40 5.40 -28.05
C ARG A 7 10.96 5.57 -26.59
N THR A 8 10.22 6.61 -26.29
CA THR A 8 9.66 6.89 -24.95
C THR A 8 8.56 5.90 -24.58
N GLU A 9 7.63 5.62 -25.49
CA GLU A 9 6.56 4.63 -25.29
C GLU A 9 7.14 3.21 -25.12
N GLN A 10 8.15 2.85 -25.94
CA GLN A 10 8.83 1.57 -25.81
C GLN A 10 9.54 1.44 -24.45
N ASN A 11 10.19 2.51 -23.98
CA ASN A 11 10.84 2.55 -22.66
C ASN A 11 9.84 2.41 -21.52
N GLY A 12 8.69 3.08 -21.59
CA GLY A 12 7.61 2.96 -20.62
C GLY A 12 7.04 1.53 -20.58
N ARG A 13 6.77 0.94 -21.75
CA ARG A 13 6.29 -0.44 -21.86
C ARG A 13 7.28 -1.45 -21.27
N ASN A 14 8.57 -1.32 -21.60
CA ASN A 14 9.61 -2.20 -21.06
C ASN A 14 9.71 -2.08 -19.53
N ARG A 15 9.61 -0.85 -18.99
CA ARG A 15 9.58 -0.62 -17.54
C ARG A 15 8.39 -1.32 -16.88
N ALA A 16 7.21 -1.20 -17.45
CA ALA A 16 6.00 -1.85 -16.93
C ALA A 16 6.12 -3.38 -16.94
N LEU A 17 6.67 -3.97 -18.01
CA LEU A 17 6.91 -5.42 -18.10
C LEU A 17 7.91 -5.89 -17.03
N LEU A 18 8.99 -5.13 -16.80
CA LEU A 18 9.98 -5.44 -15.76
C LEU A 18 9.37 -5.36 -14.36
N LEU A 19 8.57 -4.34 -14.06
CA LEU A 19 7.90 -4.22 -12.76
C LEU A 19 6.85 -5.31 -12.54
N ALA A 20 6.12 -5.71 -13.59
CA ALA A 20 5.18 -6.82 -13.51
C ALA A 20 5.89 -8.15 -13.21
N ALA A 21 7.02 -8.43 -13.85
CA ALA A 21 7.85 -9.60 -13.56
C ALA A 21 8.46 -9.54 -12.16
N ALA A 22 8.98 -8.37 -11.77
CA ALA A 22 9.51 -8.15 -10.42
C ALA A 22 8.46 -8.45 -9.34
N ARG A 23 7.22 -7.98 -9.54
CA ARG A 23 6.12 -8.28 -8.64
C ARG A 23 5.89 -9.77 -8.47
N ARG A 24 5.85 -10.54 -9.57
CA ARG A 24 5.65 -12.00 -9.53
C ARG A 24 6.79 -12.69 -8.77
N VAL A 25 8.04 -12.40 -9.14
CA VAL A 25 9.22 -13.02 -8.52
C VAL A 25 9.31 -12.67 -7.03
N PHE A 26 9.07 -11.42 -6.65
CA PHE A 26 9.09 -11.02 -5.23
C PHE A 26 7.96 -11.66 -4.42
N LEU A 27 6.75 -11.77 -4.96
CA LEU A 27 5.64 -12.40 -4.26
C LEU A 27 5.83 -13.91 -4.10
N GLU A 28 6.45 -14.57 -5.09
CA GLU A 28 6.73 -16.00 -5.06
C GLU A 28 7.87 -16.35 -4.11
N ARG A 29 8.95 -15.54 -4.10
CA ARG A 29 10.22 -15.90 -3.44
C ARG A 29 10.55 -15.08 -2.20
N GLY A 30 9.77 -14.03 -1.94
CA GLY A 30 10.10 -13.02 -0.95
C GLY A 30 11.22 -12.08 -1.39
N TYR A 31 11.43 -11.03 -0.61
CA TYR A 31 12.44 -10.03 -0.95
C TYR A 31 13.87 -10.60 -0.92
N TYR A 32 14.20 -11.44 0.07
CA TYR A 32 15.58 -11.89 0.26
C TYR A 32 16.04 -12.88 -0.80
N ALA A 33 15.21 -13.86 -1.17
CA ALA A 33 15.58 -14.90 -2.13
C ALA A 33 15.44 -14.47 -3.60
N ALA A 34 14.67 -13.41 -3.89
CA ALA A 34 14.56 -12.86 -5.24
C ALA A 34 15.86 -12.21 -5.70
N THR A 35 16.18 -12.35 -7.00
CA THR A 35 17.34 -11.74 -7.66
C THR A 35 16.95 -10.98 -8.91
N LEU A 36 17.75 -9.97 -9.32
CA LEU A 36 17.54 -9.24 -10.58
C LEU A 36 17.65 -10.16 -11.80
N ASP A 37 18.48 -11.19 -11.73
CA ASP A 37 18.63 -12.18 -12.80
C ASP A 37 17.34 -12.96 -13.03
N GLN A 38 16.70 -13.44 -11.95
CA GLN A 38 15.41 -14.13 -12.04
C GLN A 38 14.31 -13.21 -12.59
N ILE A 39 14.35 -11.93 -12.24
CA ILE A 39 13.40 -10.95 -12.77
C ILE A 39 13.66 -10.72 -14.28
N ALA A 40 14.92 -10.69 -14.70
CA ALA A 40 15.27 -10.59 -16.12
C ALA A 40 14.71 -11.77 -16.91
N ASP A 41 14.95 -12.99 -16.43
CA ASP A 41 14.47 -14.23 -17.04
C ASP A 41 12.95 -14.26 -17.11
N GLU A 42 12.25 -13.93 -16.01
CA GLU A 42 10.80 -13.87 -15.94
C GLU A 42 10.18 -12.82 -16.88
N ALA A 43 10.88 -11.70 -17.09
CA ALA A 43 10.45 -10.63 -17.97
C ALA A 43 10.79 -10.85 -19.45
N GLY A 44 11.61 -11.86 -19.76
CA GLY A 44 12.13 -12.10 -21.11
C GLY A 44 13.13 -11.07 -21.59
N PHE A 45 13.87 -10.43 -20.67
CA PHE A 45 14.88 -9.44 -20.98
C PHE A 45 16.29 -9.97 -20.67
N SER A 46 17.31 -9.44 -21.36
CA SER A 46 18.68 -9.71 -20.97
C SER A 46 19.02 -9.05 -19.62
N LYS A 47 19.89 -9.67 -18.84
CA LYS A 47 20.41 -9.11 -17.58
C LYS A 47 20.94 -7.68 -17.76
N GLY A 48 21.65 -7.40 -18.86
CA GLY A 48 22.15 -6.06 -19.18
C GLY A 48 21.04 -5.00 -19.25
N VAL A 49 19.85 -5.33 -19.74
CA VAL A 49 18.71 -4.41 -19.78
C VAL A 49 18.22 -4.11 -18.37
N VAL A 50 18.16 -5.08 -17.48
CA VAL A 50 17.72 -4.88 -16.10
C VAL A 50 18.73 -4.03 -15.33
N TYR A 51 20.03 -4.41 -15.38
CA TYR A 51 21.09 -3.68 -14.66
C TYR A 51 21.34 -2.26 -15.21
N SER A 52 21.00 -1.98 -16.47
CA SER A 52 21.06 -0.60 -17.00
C SER A 52 19.95 0.32 -16.47
N ARG A 53 18.87 -0.27 -15.90
CA ARG A 53 17.69 0.48 -15.42
C ARG A 53 17.59 0.54 -13.90
N PHE A 54 18.07 -0.48 -13.22
CA PHE A 54 18.00 -0.62 -11.78
C PHE A 54 19.39 -0.97 -11.24
N ALA A 55 19.96 -0.07 -10.46
CA ALA A 55 21.31 -0.24 -9.92
C ALA A 55 21.35 -1.37 -8.87
N SER A 56 20.23 -1.68 -8.23
CA SER A 56 20.13 -2.71 -7.20
C SER A 56 18.74 -3.36 -7.14
N LYS A 57 18.64 -4.49 -6.45
CA LYS A 57 17.36 -5.11 -6.10
C LYS A 57 16.49 -4.17 -5.26
N ALA A 58 17.09 -3.37 -4.39
CA ALA A 58 16.39 -2.38 -3.61
C ALA A 58 15.78 -1.27 -4.48
N ASP A 59 16.50 -0.78 -5.49
CA ASP A 59 15.98 0.21 -6.45
C ASP A 59 14.79 -0.35 -7.25
N MET A 60 14.89 -1.60 -7.68
CA MET A 60 13.79 -2.30 -8.35
C MET A 60 12.56 -2.39 -7.43
N PHE A 61 12.76 -2.75 -6.17
CA PHE A 61 11.65 -2.86 -5.21
C PHE A 61 11.01 -1.51 -4.89
N LEU A 62 11.81 -0.46 -4.67
CA LEU A 62 11.29 0.90 -4.46
C LEU A 62 10.49 1.39 -5.67
N ALA A 63 10.94 1.11 -6.89
CA ALA A 63 10.19 1.45 -8.10
C ALA A 63 8.85 0.68 -8.20
N LEU A 64 8.84 -0.59 -7.81
CA LEU A 64 7.62 -1.39 -7.72
C LEU A 64 6.66 -0.86 -6.65
N LEU A 65 7.18 -0.48 -5.49
CA LEU A 65 6.40 0.12 -4.40
C LEU A 65 5.81 1.47 -4.83
N GLU A 66 6.59 2.30 -5.51
CA GLU A 66 6.12 3.60 -6.03
C GLU A 66 4.97 3.44 -7.03
N ASP A 67 5.09 2.49 -7.95
CA ASP A 67 4.06 2.16 -8.94
C ASP A 67 2.74 1.73 -8.23
N ARG A 68 2.87 0.85 -7.24
CA ARG A 68 1.74 0.41 -6.42
C ARG A 68 1.08 1.54 -5.63
N ILE A 69 1.87 2.46 -5.08
CA ILE A 69 1.35 3.63 -4.37
C ILE A 69 0.60 4.55 -5.33
N ALA A 70 1.08 4.74 -6.55
CA ALA A 70 0.40 5.54 -7.56
C ALA A 70 -0.96 4.93 -7.97
N GLU A 71 -1.01 3.62 -8.18
CA GLU A 71 -2.27 2.89 -8.45
C GLU A 71 -3.27 3.08 -7.29
N ARG A 72 -2.80 2.92 -6.05
CA ARG A 72 -3.65 3.10 -4.85
C ARG A 72 -4.09 4.55 -4.66
N ALA A 73 -3.27 5.52 -5.01
CA ALA A 73 -3.63 6.92 -4.92
C ALA A 73 -4.85 7.26 -5.79
N ALA A 74 -4.94 6.71 -7.01
CA ALA A 74 -6.10 6.87 -7.87
C ALA A 74 -7.36 6.23 -7.27
N GLN A 75 -7.24 5.01 -6.74
CA GLN A 75 -8.35 4.31 -6.06
C GLN A 75 -8.81 5.06 -4.81
N ASN A 76 -7.88 5.57 -4.01
CA ASN A 76 -8.18 6.35 -2.82
C ASN A 76 -8.86 7.68 -3.16
N ALA A 77 -8.45 8.35 -4.24
CA ALA A 77 -9.09 9.59 -4.69
C ALA A 77 -10.56 9.34 -5.08
N GLN A 78 -10.82 8.29 -5.87
CA GLN A 78 -12.19 7.92 -6.23
C GLN A 78 -13.02 7.57 -5.00
N LEU A 79 -12.48 6.77 -4.07
CA LEU A 79 -13.19 6.42 -2.84
C LEU A 79 -13.51 7.65 -1.98
N ALA A 80 -12.59 8.60 -1.90
CA ALA A 80 -12.79 9.84 -1.17
C ALA A 80 -13.93 10.68 -1.77
N GLU A 81 -14.07 10.69 -3.10
CA GLU A 81 -15.17 11.35 -3.80
C GLU A 81 -16.51 10.62 -3.57
N ASP A 82 -16.53 9.30 -3.77
CA ASP A 82 -17.74 8.48 -3.67
C ASP A 82 -18.34 8.46 -2.26
N LEU A 83 -17.51 8.53 -1.24
CA LEU A 83 -17.91 8.44 0.17
C LEU A 83 -17.83 9.77 0.95
N ALA A 84 -17.63 10.90 0.26
CA ALA A 84 -17.47 12.20 0.93
C ALA A 84 -18.65 12.53 1.85
N GLY A 85 -18.37 12.79 3.13
CA GLY A 85 -19.35 13.19 4.13
C GLY A 85 -20.37 12.11 4.53
N THR A 86 -20.19 10.85 4.08
CA THR A 86 -21.15 9.77 4.38
C THR A 86 -21.00 9.20 5.80
N GLY A 87 -19.82 9.29 6.39
CA GLY A 87 -19.47 8.58 7.64
C GLY A 87 -19.29 7.07 7.46
N ASN A 88 -19.30 6.56 6.23
CA ASN A 88 -19.21 5.12 5.95
C ASN A 88 -17.75 4.61 5.99
N PHE A 89 -17.19 4.54 7.19
CA PHE A 89 -15.82 4.01 7.39
C PHE A 89 -15.71 2.49 7.11
N ALA A 90 -16.81 1.73 7.23
CA ALA A 90 -16.82 0.32 6.89
C ALA A 90 -16.44 0.10 5.42
N ALA A 91 -16.92 0.92 4.49
CA ALA A 91 -16.54 0.83 3.07
C ALA A 91 -15.05 1.08 2.82
N VAL A 92 -14.39 1.90 3.65
CA VAL A 92 -12.93 2.11 3.59
C VAL A 92 -12.19 0.83 3.98
N ILE A 93 -12.64 0.17 5.04
CA ILE A 93 -12.06 -1.10 5.52
C ILE A 93 -12.28 -2.20 4.47
N ASP A 94 -13.49 -2.35 3.95
CA ASP A 94 -13.81 -3.31 2.89
C ASP A 94 -12.92 -3.15 1.66
N LEU A 95 -12.60 -1.91 1.27
CA LEU A 95 -11.69 -1.68 0.15
C LEU A 95 -10.26 -2.11 0.48
N ALA A 96 -9.78 -1.84 1.71
CA ALA A 96 -8.46 -2.26 2.15
C ALA A 96 -8.35 -3.79 2.16
N GLU A 97 -9.37 -4.49 2.66
CA GLU A 97 -9.44 -5.96 2.64
C GLU A 97 -9.48 -6.55 1.23
N ARG A 98 -10.31 -5.98 0.35
CA ARG A 98 -10.35 -6.39 -1.06
C ARG A 98 -8.99 -6.24 -1.73
N ALA A 99 -8.27 -5.17 -1.42
CA ALA A 99 -6.94 -4.93 -1.97
C ALA A 99 -5.90 -5.95 -1.48
N GLU A 100 -6.01 -6.40 -0.23
CA GLU A 100 -5.14 -7.44 0.33
C GLU A 100 -5.47 -8.81 -0.30
N ARG A 101 -6.75 -9.16 -0.43
CA ARG A 101 -7.18 -10.39 -1.13
C ARG A 101 -6.73 -10.41 -2.59
N GLY A 102 -6.69 -9.26 -3.26
CA GLY A 102 -6.22 -9.14 -4.65
C GLY A 102 -4.70 -9.23 -4.82
N ALA A 103 -3.95 -9.18 -3.73
CA ALA A 103 -2.48 -9.27 -3.75
C ALA A 103 -1.98 -9.96 -2.47
N PRO A 104 -2.32 -11.24 -2.26
CA PRO A 104 -1.90 -11.97 -1.07
C PRO A 104 -0.37 -11.96 -0.96
N GLY A 105 0.13 -11.80 0.25
CA GLY A 105 1.57 -11.75 0.54
C GLY A 105 2.22 -10.39 0.27
N TRP A 106 1.52 -9.40 -0.32
CA TRP A 106 2.12 -8.09 -0.57
C TRP A 106 2.57 -7.39 0.72
N ARG A 107 1.75 -7.45 1.77
CA ARG A 107 2.05 -6.82 3.06
C ARG A 107 3.26 -7.45 3.74
N LEU A 108 3.36 -8.78 3.69
CA LEU A 108 4.53 -9.51 4.17
C LEU A 108 5.79 -9.08 3.41
N LEU A 109 5.72 -9.05 2.08
CA LEU A 109 6.81 -8.65 1.22
C LEU A 109 7.31 -7.22 1.53
N VAL A 110 6.38 -6.26 1.74
CA VAL A 110 6.73 -4.90 2.16
C VAL A 110 7.38 -4.90 3.54
N THR A 111 6.95 -5.77 4.45
CA THR A 111 7.55 -5.91 5.79
C THR A 111 8.97 -6.45 5.72
N GLU A 112 9.23 -7.47 4.90
CA GLU A 112 10.59 -7.97 4.65
C GLU A 112 11.52 -6.86 4.14
N PHE A 113 11.05 -6.07 3.16
CA PHE A 113 11.80 -4.95 2.63
C PHE A 113 12.03 -3.87 3.70
N ARG A 114 11.04 -3.55 4.51
CA ARG A 114 11.13 -2.55 5.59
C ARG A 114 12.20 -2.94 6.62
N VAL A 115 12.24 -4.23 7.01
CA VAL A 115 13.27 -4.75 7.92
C VAL A 115 14.65 -4.66 7.28
N HIS A 116 14.76 -4.94 5.97
CA HIS A 116 16.00 -4.77 5.22
C HIS A 116 16.44 -3.29 5.18
N ALA A 117 15.54 -2.40 4.80
CA ALA A 117 15.81 -0.98 4.67
C ALA A 117 16.20 -0.32 6.01
N ALA A 118 15.66 -0.79 7.13
CA ALA A 118 15.97 -0.26 8.47
C ALA A 118 17.47 -0.36 8.86
N ARG A 119 18.24 -1.22 8.17
CA ARG A 119 19.68 -1.41 8.39
C ARG A 119 20.55 -0.48 7.55
N ASP A 120 19.97 0.25 6.61
CA ASP A 120 20.64 1.20 5.72
C ASP A 120 19.93 2.56 5.84
N PRO A 121 20.56 3.59 6.45
CA PRO A 121 19.92 4.89 6.67
C PRO A 121 19.46 5.58 5.38
N GLU A 122 20.19 5.43 4.27
CA GLU A 122 19.81 6.04 2.99
C GLU A 122 18.59 5.33 2.39
N LEU A 123 18.64 4.01 2.36
CA LEU A 123 17.54 3.19 1.88
C LEU A 123 16.28 3.40 2.74
N ASN A 124 16.45 3.50 4.06
CA ASN A 124 15.34 3.76 4.98
C ASN A 124 14.70 5.13 4.74
N ARG A 125 15.47 6.18 4.47
CA ARG A 125 14.91 7.51 4.11
C ARG A 125 14.06 7.43 2.84
N ARG A 126 14.54 6.74 1.81
CA ARG A 126 13.80 6.53 0.55
C ARG A 126 12.50 5.76 0.77
N TYR A 127 12.57 4.68 1.54
CA TYR A 127 11.37 3.91 1.92
C TYR A 127 10.38 4.77 2.73
N ALA A 128 10.87 5.50 3.74
CA ALA A 128 10.03 6.34 4.59
C ALA A 128 9.27 7.42 3.81
N ALA A 129 9.91 7.99 2.78
CA ALA A 129 9.24 8.95 1.89
C ALA A 129 8.07 8.32 1.11
N LEU A 130 8.23 7.09 0.64
CA LEU A 130 7.14 6.34 -0.03
C LEU A 130 6.06 5.92 0.97
N HIS A 131 6.43 5.46 2.16
CA HIS A 131 5.50 5.10 3.22
C HIS A 131 4.64 6.32 3.65
N ALA A 132 5.25 7.49 3.79
CA ALA A 132 4.51 8.73 4.09
C ALA A 132 3.43 9.03 3.05
N ARG A 133 3.69 8.81 1.76
CA ARG A 133 2.68 8.97 0.69
C ARG A 133 1.50 8.00 0.85
N THR A 134 1.74 6.78 1.32
CA THR A 134 0.68 5.81 1.64
C THR A 134 -0.17 6.31 2.81
N VAL A 135 0.47 6.73 3.90
CA VAL A 135 -0.21 7.31 5.07
C VAL A 135 -1.08 8.51 4.68
N ASP A 136 -0.50 9.45 3.92
CA ASP A 136 -1.21 10.65 3.46
C ASP A 136 -2.41 10.31 2.54
N GLY A 137 -2.27 9.27 1.73
CA GLY A 137 -3.37 8.77 0.89
C GLY A 137 -4.55 8.25 1.71
N VAL A 138 -4.28 7.43 2.72
CA VAL A 138 -5.31 6.91 3.64
C VAL A 138 -5.91 8.05 4.48
N ALA A 139 -5.07 8.95 5.00
CA ALA A 139 -5.52 10.10 5.80
C ALA A 139 -6.51 11.00 5.05
N ARG A 140 -6.27 11.24 3.75
CA ARG A 140 -7.20 12.00 2.90
C ARG A 140 -8.56 11.31 2.75
N VAL A 141 -8.57 9.99 2.56
CA VAL A 141 -9.83 9.22 2.50
C VAL A 141 -10.60 9.34 3.81
N LEU A 142 -9.93 9.12 4.95
CA LEU A 142 -10.57 9.21 6.27
C LEU A 142 -11.18 10.59 6.52
N ALA A 143 -10.45 11.66 6.18
CA ALA A 143 -10.95 13.02 6.32
C ALA A 143 -12.13 13.32 5.40
N ALA A 144 -12.11 12.79 4.16
CA ALA A 144 -13.20 13.00 3.20
C ALA A 144 -14.47 12.23 3.59
N VAL A 145 -14.34 11.01 4.11
CA VAL A 145 -15.47 10.15 4.50
C VAL A 145 -16.17 10.67 5.75
N SER A 146 -15.45 11.30 6.67
CA SER A 146 -16.04 11.87 7.88
C SER A 146 -17.10 12.94 7.56
N LYS A 147 -18.24 12.90 8.25
CA LYS A 147 -19.35 13.87 8.08
C LYS A 147 -18.91 15.32 8.34
N GLU A 148 -17.94 15.51 9.21
CA GLU A 148 -17.44 16.82 9.64
C GLU A 148 -15.99 17.05 9.19
N GLY A 149 -15.54 16.30 8.17
CA GLY A 149 -14.16 16.34 7.72
C GLY A 149 -13.18 15.89 8.80
N ALA A 150 -12.00 16.47 8.83
CA ALA A 150 -10.96 16.10 9.80
C ALA A 150 -11.37 16.37 11.27
N ALA A 151 -12.26 17.32 11.51
CA ALA A 151 -12.72 17.68 12.87
C ALA A 151 -13.63 16.61 13.50
N GLY A 152 -14.33 15.81 12.69
CA GLY A 152 -15.19 14.71 13.15
C GLY A 152 -14.45 13.40 13.46
N LEU A 153 -13.13 13.38 13.40
CA LEU A 153 -12.34 12.19 13.70
C LEU A 153 -11.78 12.24 15.14
N PRO A 154 -11.69 11.10 15.84
CA PRO A 154 -11.18 11.04 17.22
C PRO A 154 -9.69 11.33 17.34
N LEU A 155 -8.96 11.25 16.23
CA LEU A 155 -7.54 11.54 16.10
C LEU A 155 -7.29 12.32 14.81
N PRO A 156 -6.19 13.08 14.72
CA PRO A 156 -5.77 13.68 13.45
C PRO A 156 -5.75 12.61 12.33
N PRO A 157 -6.26 12.91 11.12
CA PRO A 157 -6.41 11.90 10.05
C PRO A 157 -5.15 11.08 9.77
N ARG A 158 -3.98 11.72 9.85
CA ARG A 158 -2.68 11.06 9.66
C ARG A 158 -2.38 10.04 10.75
N GLN A 159 -2.63 10.37 12.02
CA GLN A 159 -2.41 9.45 13.14
C GLN A 159 -3.35 8.25 13.06
N LEU A 160 -4.60 8.47 12.68
CA LEU A 160 -5.57 7.41 12.47
C LEU A 160 -5.15 6.49 11.31
N ALA A 161 -4.65 7.05 10.21
CA ALA A 161 -4.10 6.28 9.10
C ALA A 161 -2.88 5.45 9.52
N GLU A 162 -1.95 6.01 10.29
CA GLU A 162 -0.80 5.31 10.83
C GLU A 162 -1.21 4.14 11.74
N LEU A 163 -2.19 4.36 12.60
CA LEU A 163 -2.76 3.32 13.47
C LEU A 163 -3.37 2.18 12.65
N MET A 164 -4.21 2.49 11.67
CA MET A 164 -4.84 1.49 10.78
C MET A 164 -3.79 0.66 10.05
N LEU A 165 -2.80 1.29 9.42
CA LEU A 165 -1.73 0.59 8.71
C LEU A 165 -0.85 -0.27 9.64
N THR A 166 -0.70 0.15 10.90
CA THR A 166 0.01 -0.61 11.93
C THR A 166 -0.78 -1.87 12.32
N ILE A 167 -2.08 -1.73 12.57
CA ILE A 167 -2.96 -2.86 12.89
C ILE A 167 -2.98 -3.87 11.73
N GLU A 168 -3.14 -3.40 10.50
CA GLU A 168 -3.15 -4.27 9.33
C GLU A 168 -1.80 -5.00 9.13
N THR A 169 -0.67 -4.33 9.40
CA THR A 169 0.66 -4.96 9.31
C THR A 169 0.83 -6.02 10.41
N GLY A 170 0.45 -5.70 11.65
CA GLY A 170 0.48 -6.64 12.76
C GLY A 170 -0.38 -7.87 12.48
N ARG A 171 -1.62 -7.65 11.99
CA ARG A 171 -2.50 -8.75 11.62
C ARG A 171 -1.90 -9.66 10.54
N ALA A 172 -1.32 -9.08 9.49
CA ALA A 172 -0.70 -9.88 8.43
C ALA A 172 0.44 -10.76 8.97
N LEU A 173 1.19 -10.30 9.95
CA LEU A 173 2.24 -11.09 10.62
C LEU A 173 1.66 -12.18 11.51
N GLU A 174 0.64 -11.87 12.32
CA GLU A 174 -0.02 -12.85 13.18
C GLU A 174 -0.69 -13.98 12.37
N GLN A 175 -1.28 -13.67 11.22
CA GLN A 175 -1.92 -14.66 10.34
C GLN A 175 -0.92 -15.67 9.73
N ILE A 176 0.37 -15.38 9.71
CA ILE A 176 1.39 -16.36 9.30
C ILE A 176 1.51 -17.49 10.34
N ALA A 177 1.41 -17.14 11.62
CA ALA A 177 1.50 -18.11 12.71
C ALA A 177 0.16 -18.78 13.03
N ASN A 178 -0.95 -18.08 12.83
CA ASN A 178 -2.30 -18.55 13.13
C ASN A 178 -3.30 -17.92 12.15
N LEU A 179 -3.84 -18.72 11.22
CA LEU A 179 -4.79 -18.25 10.19
C LEU A 179 -6.08 -17.66 10.76
N ASP A 180 -6.47 -18.05 11.98
CA ASP A 180 -7.66 -17.57 12.68
C ASP A 180 -7.36 -16.41 13.63
N ALA A 181 -6.12 -15.90 13.64
CA ALA A 181 -5.75 -14.79 14.51
C ALA A 181 -6.68 -13.58 14.30
N LEU A 182 -7.08 -12.95 15.39
CA LEU A 182 -7.95 -11.77 15.41
C LEU A 182 -9.31 -11.97 14.67
N GLY A 183 -9.82 -13.20 14.62
CA GLY A 183 -11.13 -13.52 14.03
C GLY A 183 -11.08 -13.90 12.57
N GLY A 184 -9.91 -14.28 12.05
CA GLY A 184 -9.76 -14.78 10.69
C GLY A 184 -9.61 -13.67 9.63
N PRO A 185 -9.86 -14.01 8.35
CA PRO A 185 -9.65 -13.08 7.23
C PRO A 185 -10.60 -11.88 7.21
N ASP A 186 -11.77 -12.02 7.84
CA ASP A 186 -12.84 -11.00 7.81
C ASP A 186 -12.81 -10.15 9.08
N LEU A 187 -11.90 -9.30 9.26
CA LEU A 187 -11.61 -8.40 10.36
C LEU A 187 -12.83 -7.79 11.10
N PRO A 188 -13.56 -8.53 11.95
CA PRO A 188 -14.64 -7.94 12.74
C PRO A 188 -14.14 -6.83 13.68
N VAL A 189 -12.86 -6.86 14.06
CA VAL A 189 -12.25 -5.85 14.93
C VAL A 189 -12.14 -4.49 14.23
N LEU A 190 -11.76 -4.42 12.96
CA LEU A 190 -11.69 -3.15 12.24
C LEU A 190 -13.08 -2.61 11.88
N HIS A 191 -14.03 -3.48 11.53
CA HIS A 191 -15.41 -3.07 11.33
C HIS A 191 -16.01 -2.50 12.62
N ARG A 192 -15.76 -3.15 13.75
CA ARG A 192 -16.20 -2.63 15.06
C ARG A 192 -15.55 -1.30 15.42
N LEU A 193 -14.28 -1.11 15.05
CA LEU A 193 -13.62 0.18 15.18
C LEU A 193 -14.27 1.23 14.27
N ALA A 194 -14.66 0.86 13.05
CA ALA A 194 -15.39 1.74 12.14
C ALA A 194 -16.74 2.15 12.69
N ASP A 195 -17.50 1.21 13.28
CA ASP A 195 -18.78 1.49 13.93
C ASP A 195 -18.61 2.47 15.08
N LEU A 196 -17.60 2.25 15.93
CA LEU A 196 -17.28 3.17 17.03
C LEU A 196 -16.87 4.56 16.56
N LEU A 197 -16.18 4.68 15.42
CA LEU A 197 -15.85 5.95 14.80
C LEU A 197 -17.07 6.67 14.22
N ALA A 198 -18.08 5.91 13.76
CA ALA A 198 -19.31 6.44 13.21
C ALA A 198 -20.31 6.87 14.31
N GLU A 199 -20.25 6.24 15.49
CA GLU A 199 -21.16 6.44 16.61
C GLU A 199 -20.75 7.56 17.60
N GLN A 200 -19.54 8.14 17.47
CA GLN A 200 -19.08 9.17 18.42
C GLN A 200 -20.00 10.40 18.39
N PRO A 201 -20.74 10.68 19.48
CA PRO A 201 -21.43 11.95 19.61
C PRO A 201 -20.39 13.05 19.80
N MET A 202 -20.61 14.18 19.11
CA MET A 202 -19.83 15.39 19.27
C MET A 202 -19.62 15.75 20.74
N PRO A 203 -18.40 16.18 21.14
CA PRO A 203 -18.24 16.90 22.38
C PRO A 203 -19.10 18.16 22.26
N THR A 204 -20.20 18.22 23.02
CA THR A 204 -20.98 19.43 23.23
C THR A 204 -19.98 20.51 23.66
N GLN A 205 -19.78 21.51 22.82
CA GLN A 205 -19.14 22.76 23.25
C GLN A 205 -20.09 23.38 24.28
N GLU A 206 -19.97 22.95 25.54
CA GLU A 206 -20.47 23.73 26.65
C GLU A 206 -19.65 25.02 26.71
N GLY A 207 -20.37 26.12 26.56
CA GLY A 207 -19.83 27.44 26.36
C GLY A 207 -18.88 27.92 27.46
N ARG A 208 -17.94 28.67 27.04
CA ARG A 208 -17.34 29.79 27.79
C ARG A 208 -17.29 31.02 26.90
#